data_1bab956106bf89b504fec2b6c7045c16
#
_entry.id   1bab956106bf89b504fec2b6c7045c16
#
_cell.length_a   1.000
_cell.length_b   1.000
_cell.length_c   1.000
_cell.angle_alpha   90.00
_cell.angle_beta   90.00
_cell.angle_gamma   90.00
#
_symmetry.space_group_name_H-M   'P 1'
#
loop_
_entity.id
_entity.type
_entity.pdbx_description
1 polymer ?
#
loop_
_entity_poly.entity_id
_entity_poly.type
_entity_poly.pdbx_seq_one_letter_code
_entity_poly.pdbx_strand_id
1 'polypeptide(L)'
;MSSPDLVQALYSHHHGWLHAWLRSKLGNAADAADLAQDTFVRLLQRREHMELNSPRAFLRTVARGLVIDHWRREELQRAYLETLAHLPEAQMPSIETREVLLELLERVDRMLDGLKPKVRRAFLLAQCEGLAHKEIAAQLGVSVRSVERYIGEALYHCYVLRYESEQ
;
A
#
# COMPACT_ATOMS: atom_id res chain seq x y z
N MET A 1 12.92 -11.66 -29.97
CA MET A 1 13.02 -12.34 -28.65
C MET A 1 11.62 -12.39 -28.05
N SER A 2 11.24 -13.53 -27.53
CA SER A 2 9.97 -13.63 -26.83
C SER A 2 10.04 -12.92 -25.47
N SER A 3 8.90 -12.48 -24.93
CA SER A 3 8.84 -11.78 -23.65
C SER A 3 9.50 -12.56 -22.49
N PRO A 4 9.37 -13.91 -22.40
CA PRO A 4 10.08 -14.72 -21.42
C PRO A 4 11.61 -14.68 -21.57
N ASP A 5 12.14 -14.67 -22.78
CA ASP A 5 13.60 -14.63 -23.02
C ASP A 5 14.21 -13.29 -22.54
N LEU A 6 13.48 -12.21 -22.74
CA LEU A 6 13.90 -10.88 -22.27
C LEU A 6 13.94 -10.84 -20.72
N VAL A 7 12.93 -11.36 -20.06
CA VAL A 7 12.88 -11.41 -18.59
C VAL A 7 13.97 -12.32 -18.03
N GLN A 8 14.25 -13.46 -18.66
CA GLN A 8 15.34 -14.35 -18.28
C GLN A 8 16.70 -13.65 -18.38
N ALA A 9 16.93 -12.90 -19.45
CA ALA A 9 18.16 -12.12 -19.63
C ALA A 9 18.28 -11.00 -18.58
N LEU A 10 17.20 -10.28 -18.31
CA LEU A 10 17.15 -9.24 -17.27
C LEU A 10 17.39 -9.81 -15.87
N TYR A 11 16.80 -10.96 -15.57
CA TYR A 11 17.03 -11.66 -14.31
C TYR A 11 18.52 -12.00 -14.15
N SER A 12 19.12 -12.67 -15.12
CA SER A 12 20.52 -13.09 -15.06
C SER A 12 21.49 -11.91 -14.88
N HIS A 13 21.21 -10.76 -15.53
CA HIS A 13 22.10 -9.60 -15.48
C HIS A 13 21.86 -8.68 -14.28
N HIS A 14 20.66 -8.65 -13.72
CA HIS A 14 20.28 -7.61 -12.76
C HIS A 14 19.83 -8.15 -11.39
N HIS A 15 19.60 -9.46 -11.23
CA HIS A 15 19.12 -10.03 -9.97
C HIS A 15 20.05 -9.72 -8.79
N GLY A 16 21.35 -9.95 -8.93
CA GLY A 16 22.33 -9.73 -7.86
C GLY A 16 22.38 -8.27 -7.42
N TRP A 17 22.41 -7.36 -8.39
CA TRP A 17 22.36 -5.92 -8.11
C TRP A 17 21.05 -5.51 -7.42
N LEU A 18 19.90 -5.98 -7.93
CA LEU A 18 18.60 -5.66 -7.39
C LEU A 18 18.44 -6.16 -5.95
N HIS A 19 18.87 -7.40 -5.69
CA HIS A 19 18.89 -7.98 -4.34
C HIS A 19 19.77 -7.15 -3.38
N ALA A 20 20.97 -6.77 -3.79
CA ALA A 20 21.86 -5.94 -2.96
C ALA A 20 21.24 -4.57 -2.68
N TRP A 21 20.62 -3.95 -3.67
CA TRP A 21 19.92 -2.67 -3.50
C TRP A 21 18.73 -2.79 -2.55
N LEU A 22 17.89 -3.82 -2.71
CA LEU A 22 16.76 -4.09 -1.81
C LEU A 22 17.22 -4.37 -0.38
N ARG A 23 18.28 -5.15 -0.21
CA ARG A 23 18.85 -5.42 1.11
C ARG A 23 19.32 -4.13 1.80
N SER A 24 19.88 -3.18 1.06
CA SER A 24 20.26 -1.88 1.61
C SER A 24 19.06 -1.05 2.09
N LYS A 25 17.87 -1.28 1.53
CA LYS A 25 16.63 -0.58 1.89
C LYS A 25 15.85 -1.27 3.01
N LEU A 26 15.84 -2.59 3.04
CA LEU A 26 15.01 -3.40 3.95
C LEU A 26 15.77 -3.86 5.19
N GLY A 27 17.09 -3.90 5.14
CA GLY A 27 17.94 -4.31 6.27
C GLY A 27 18.02 -5.81 6.50
N ASN A 28 17.28 -6.65 5.74
CA ASN A 28 17.38 -8.10 5.83
C ASN A 28 17.38 -8.77 4.46
N ALA A 29 18.00 -9.96 4.39
CA ALA A 29 18.21 -10.68 3.15
C ALA A 29 16.96 -11.44 2.68
N ALA A 30 16.11 -11.89 3.59
CA ALA A 30 14.91 -12.66 3.25
C ALA A 30 13.86 -11.78 2.53
N ASP A 31 13.52 -10.64 3.10
CA ASP A 31 12.59 -9.68 2.46
C ASP A 31 13.17 -9.13 1.16
N ALA A 32 14.49 -8.91 1.10
CA ALA A 32 15.14 -8.47 -0.13
C ALA A 32 15.03 -9.52 -1.25
N ALA A 33 15.18 -10.80 -0.93
CA ALA A 33 15.00 -11.89 -1.88
C ALA A 33 13.54 -11.98 -2.37
N ASP A 34 12.58 -11.89 -1.47
CA ASP A 34 11.15 -11.93 -1.80
C ASP A 34 10.74 -10.75 -2.69
N LEU A 35 11.15 -9.52 -2.36
CA LEU A 35 10.85 -8.35 -3.16
C LEU A 35 11.57 -8.35 -4.51
N ALA A 36 12.78 -8.89 -4.59
CA ALA A 36 13.47 -9.09 -5.86
C ALA A 36 12.69 -10.03 -6.76
N GLN A 37 12.22 -11.16 -6.24
CA GLN A 37 11.39 -12.11 -6.97
C GLN A 37 10.08 -11.47 -7.43
N ASP A 38 9.37 -10.77 -6.55
CA ASP A 38 8.12 -10.07 -6.87
C ASP A 38 8.32 -9.00 -7.96
N THR A 39 9.47 -8.32 -7.96
CA THR A 39 9.81 -7.35 -9.02
C THR A 39 9.84 -8.02 -10.38
N PHE A 40 10.47 -9.19 -10.51
CA PHE A 40 10.53 -9.93 -11.78
C PHE A 40 9.19 -10.59 -12.14
N VAL A 41 8.41 -11.05 -11.17
CA VAL A 41 7.05 -11.55 -11.41
C VAL A 41 6.15 -10.44 -11.98
N ARG A 42 6.20 -9.23 -11.42
CA ARG A 42 5.46 -8.08 -11.97
C ARG A 42 5.92 -7.70 -13.38
N LEU A 43 7.19 -7.87 -13.67
CA LEU A 43 7.74 -7.69 -15.01
C LEU A 43 7.14 -8.69 -16.01
N LEU A 44 7.04 -9.97 -15.63
CA LEU A 44 6.42 -11.02 -16.44
C LEU A 44 4.92 -10.78 -16.71
N GLN A 45 4.21 -10.21 -15.76
CA GLN A 45 2.79 -9.91 -15.87
C GLN A 45 2.48 -8.73 -16.80
N ARG A 46 3.43 -7.83 -17.01
CA ARG A 46 3.31 -6.72 -17.96
C ARG A 46 3.59 -7.22 -19.36
N ARG A 47 2.53 -7.53 -20.12
CA ARG A 47 2.60 -8.07 -21.49
C ARG A 47 2.90 -7.02 -22.56
N GLU A 48 3.03 -5.75 -22.23
CA GLU A 48 3.25 -4.69 -23.21
C GLU A 48 4.73 -4.61 -23.62
N HIS A 49 4.94 -4.29 -24.88
CA HIS A 49 6.23 -4.17 -25.56
C HIS A 49 7.19 -3.29 -24.75
N MET A 50 8.12 -3.93 -24.04
CA MET A 50 9.13 -3.21 -23.28
C MET A 50 10.38 -3.02 -24.12
N GLU A 51 10.41 -1.92 -24.87
CA GLU A 51 11.68 -1.35 -25.28
C GLU A 51 12.31 -0.67 -24.06
N LEU A 52 13.07 -1.46 -23.27
CA LEU A 52 13.72 -0.96 -22.07
C LEU A 52 15.02 -0.24 -22.44
N ASN A 53 14.93 1.05 -22.71
CA ASN A 53 16.11 1.90 -22.89
C ASN A 53 17.00 1.95 -21.63
N SER A 54 16.44 1.65 -20.45
CA SER A 54 17.17 1.60 -19.18
C SER A 54 16.57 0.55 -18.23
N PRO A 55 16.98 -0.74 -18.35
CA PRO A 55 16.44 -1.81 -17.54
C PRO A 55 16.59 -1.59 -16.02
N ARG A 56 17.74 -1.08 -15.59
CA ARG A 56 18.00 -0.79 -14.17
C ARG A 56 17.05 0.27 -13.60
N ALA A 57 16.79 1.35 -14.36
CA ALA A 57 15.89 2.40 -13.92
C ALA A 57 14.45 1.86 -13.78
N PHE A 58 14.03 1.03 -14.72
CA PHE A 58 12.72 0.40 -14.69
C PHE A 58 12.57 -0.56 -13.50
N LEU A 59 13.51 -1.49 -13.32
CA LEU A 59 13.52 -2.43 -12.19
C LEU A 59 13.53 -1.68 -10.84
N ARG A 60 14.31 -0.60 -10.73
CA ARG A 60 14.34 0.26 -9.55
C ARG A 60 12.99 0.90 -9.28
N THR A 61 12.29 1.37 -10.30
CA THR A 61 10.97 1.99 -10.15
C THR A 61 9.95 0.99 -9.62
N VAL A 62 9.91 -0.22 -10.18
CA VAL A 62 9.01 -1.28 -9.70
C VAL A 62 9.36 -1.71 -8.28
N ALA A 63 10.64 -1.98 -8.01
CA ALA A 63 11.11 -2.39 -6.69
C ALA A 63 10.89 -1.31 -5.62
N ARG A 64 11.04 -0.04 -5.96
CA ARG A 64 10.77 1.07 -5.04
C ARG A 64 9.31 1.10 -4.60
N GLY A 65 8.37 0.85 -5.50
CA GLY A 65 6.95 0.72 -5.17
C GLY A 65 6.72 -0.42 -4.18
N LEU A 66 7.36 -1.58 -4.40
CA LEU A 66 7.28 -2.73 -3.49
C LEU A 66 7.89 -2.45 -2.12
N VAL A 67 9.01 -1.72 -2.05
CA VAL A 67 9.62 -1.31 -0.77
C VAL A 67 8.69 -0.38 0.02
N ILE A 68 8.06 0.58 -0.64
CA ILE A 68 7.09 1.49 0.00
C ILE A 68 5.89 0.70 0.54
N ASP A 69 5.36 -0.24 -0.24
CA ASP A 69 4.25 -1.11 0.19
C ASP A 69 4.65 -2.00 1.37
N HIS A 70 5.88 -2.53 1.35
CA HIS A 70 6.43 -3.35 2.45
C HIS A 70 6.53 -2.55 3.75
N TRP A 71 7.11 -1.35 3.72
CA TRP A 71 7.19 -0.48 4.92
C TRP A 71 5.82 -0.09 5.44
N ARG A 72 4.88 0.22 4.56
CA ARG A 72 3.50 0.53 4.94
C ARG A 72 2.84 -0.65 5.66
N ARG A 73 3.02 -1.86 5.15
CA ARG A 73 2.52 -3.09 5.78
C ARG A 73 3.13 -3.31 7.16
N GLU A 74 4.44 -3.15 7.31
CA GLU A 74 5.12 -3.26 8.60
C GLU A 74 4.61 -2.22 9.61
N GLU A 75 4.39 -0.99 9.17
CA GLU A 75 3.86 0.07 10.02
C GLU A 75 2.43 -0.22 10.50
N LEU A 76 1.55 -0.66 9.60
CA LEU A 76 0.19 -1.11 9.95
C LEU A 76 0.20 -2.29 10.90
N GLN A 77 1.04 -3.28 10.65
CA GLN A 77 1.18 -4.45 11.51
C GLN A 77 1.64 -4.07 12.92
N ARG A 78 2.64 -3.19 13.02
CA ARG A 78 3.12 -2.69 14.30
C ARG A 78 2.04 -1.93 15.05
N ALA A 79 1.35 -0.98 14.42
CA ALA A 79 0.27 -0.22 15.02
C ALA A 79 -0.89 -1.11 15.48
N TYR A 80 -1.22 -2.14 14.69
CA TYR A 80 -2.24 -3.12 15.04
C TYR A 80 -1.83 -3.96 16.26
N LEU A 81 -0.60 -4.45 16.32
CA LEU A 81 -0.08 -5.21 17.46
C LEU A 81 -0.01 -4.36 18.73
N GLU A 82 0.38 -3.09 18.62
CA GLU A 82 0.35 -2.14 19.74
C GLU A 82 -1.08 -1.95 20.28
N THR A 83 -2.06 -1.83 19.39
CA THR A 83 -3.48 -1.75 19.77
C THR A 83 -3.95 -3.02 20.49
N LEU A 84 -3.58 -4.20 19.99
CA LEU A 84 -3.91 -5.48 20.61
C LEU A 84 -3.29 -5.64 22.01
N ALA A 85 -2.11 -5.10 22.25
CA ALA A 85 -1.42 -5.19 23.54
C ALA A 85 -2.21 -4.51 24.67
N HIS A 86 -3.14 -3.61 24.36
CA HIS A 86 -4.02 -2.96 25.33
C HIS A 86 -5.33 -3.71 25.61
N LEU A 87 -5.61 -4.80 24.87
CA LEU A 87 -6.81 -5.60 25.06
C LEU A 87 -6.61 -6.65 26.16
N PRO A 88 -7.66 -6.95 26.97
CA PRO A 88 -7.66 -8.12 27.86
C PRO A 88 -7.47 -9.41 27.06
N GLU A 89 -6.78 -10.39 27.64
CA GLU A 89 -6.50 -11.68 26.99
C GLU A 89 -7.77 -12.38 26.45
N ALA A 90 -8.89 -12.27 27.18
CA ALA A 90 -10.18 -12.81 26.77
C ALA A 90 -10.78 -12.17 25.50
N GLN A 91 -10.29 -11.00 25.10
CA GLN A 91 -10.73 -10.27 23.90
C GLN A 91 -9.71 -10.35 22.76
N MET A 92 -8.62 -11.09 22.95
CA MET A 92 -7.60 -11.24 21.92
C MET A 92 -8.15 -12.06 20.74
N PRO A 93 -8.09 -11.52 19.50
CA PRO A 93 -8.47 -12.28 18.33
C PRO A 93 -7.49 -13.44 18.10
N SER A 94 -7.97 -14.52 17.47
CA SER A 94 -7.11 -15.63 17.03
C SER A 94 -6.04 -15.15 16.03
N ILE A 95 -5.00 -15.94 15.81
CA ILE A 95 -3.93 -15.63 14.86
C ILE A 95 -4.52 -15.45 13.44
N GLU A 96 -5.41 -16.36 13.04
CA GLU A 96 -6.08 -16.33 11.74
C GLU A 96 -6.93 -15.06 11.59
N THR A 97 -7.65 -14.67 12.63
CA THR A 97 -8.44 -13.42 12.64
C THR A 97 -7.54 -12.19 12.52
N ARG A 98 -6.36 -12.20 13.16
CA ARG A 98 -5.38 -11.09 13.05
C ARG A 98 -4.88 -10.92 11.63
N GLU A 99 -4.57 -12.02 10.94
CA GLU A 99 -4.11 -11.98 9.54
C GLU A 99 -5.19 -11.40 8.61
N VAL A 100 -6.44 -11.87 8.75
CA VAL A 100 -7.57 -11.35 7.96
C VAL A 100 -7.81 -9.87 8.22
N LEU A 101 -7.75 -9.43 9.46
CA LEU A 101 -7.92 -8.02 9.82
C LEU A 101 -6.77 -7.15 9.29
N LEU A 102 -5.54 -7.65 9.33
CA LEU A 102 -4.39 -6.92 8.78
C LEU A 102 -4.50 -6.76 7.26
N GLU A 103 -4.87 -7.80 6.53
CA GLU A 103 -5.14 -7.72 5.09
C GLU A 103 -6.25 -6.70 4.76
N LEU A 104 -7.31 -6.70 5.56
CA LEU A 104 -8.40 -5.73 5.40
C LEU A 104 -7.91 -4.29 5.62
N LEU A 105 -7.12 -4.06 6.68
CA LEU A 105 -6.53 -2.76 6.97
C LEU A 105 -5.61 -2.27 5.83
N GLU A 106 -4.79 -3.15 5.26
CA GLU A 106 -3.95 -2.83 4.12
C GLU A 106 -4.77 -2.44 2.88
N ARG A 107 -5.87 -3.15 2.63
CA ARG A 107 -6.78 -2.84 1.51
C ARG A 107 -7.45 -1.49 1.69
N VAL A 108 -7.92 -1.18 2.90
CA VAL A 108 -8.53 0.12 3.22
C VAL A 108 -7.49 1.24 3.12
N ASP A 109 -6.28 1.04 3.63
CA ASP A 109 -5.20 2.04 3.53
C ASP A 109 -4.86 2.37 2.08
N ARG A 110 -4.72 1.37 1.22
CA ARG A 110 -4.50 1.58 -0.22
C ARG A 110 -5.66 2.30 -0.90
N MET A 111 -6.90 1.96 -0.53
CA MET A 111 -8.09 2.62 -1.06
C MET A 111 -8.10 4.11 -0.73
N LEU A 112 -7.69 4.47 0.49
CA LEU A 112 -7.64 5.86 0.95
C LEU A 112 -6.42 6.65 0.44
N ASP A 113 -5.42 5.97 -0.08
CA ASP A 113 -4.15 6.57 -0.52
C ASP A 113 -4.31 7.53 -1.73
N GLY A 114 -5.32 7.30 -2.57
CA GLY A 114 -5.66 8.18 -3.69
C GLY A 114 -6.32 9.50 -3.29
N LEU A 115 -6.68 9.68 -2.02
CA LEU A 115 -7.34 10.88 -1.52
C LEU A 115 -6.32 11.98 -1.17
N LYS A 116 -6.69 13.23 -1.41
CA LYS A 116 -5.91 14.38 -0.92
C LYS A 116 -5.83 14.35 0.62
N PRO A 117 -4.72 14.79 1.24
CA PRO A 117 -4.51 14.67 2.69
C PRO A 117 -5.65 15.21 3.55
N LYS A 118 -6.19 16.38 3.24
CA LYS A 118 -7.31 16.96 4.00
C LYS A 118 -8.62 16.17 3.82
N VAL A 119 -8.87 15.65 2.62
CA VAL A 119 -10.03 14.81 2.31
C VAL A 119 -9.96 13.49 3.09
N ARG A 120 -8.81 12.81 3.03
CA ARG A 120 -8.55 11.58 3.78
C ARG A 120 -8.72 11.80 5.29
N ARG A 121 -8.14 12.88 5.84
CA ARG A 121 -8.24 13.18 7.26
C ARG A 121 -9.66 13.48 7.70
N ALA A 122 -10.41 14.29 6.94
CA ALA A 122 -11.82 14.57 7.23
C ALA A 122 -12.65 13.28 7.25
N PHE A 123 -12.44 12.41 6.28
CA PHE A 123 -13.13 11.13 6.19
C PHE A 123 -12.83 10.21 7.38
N LEU A 124 -11.56 10.07 7.76
CA LEU A 124 -11.16 9.24 8.90
C LEU A 124 -11.71 9.77 10.22
N LEU A 125 -11.69 11.09 10.44
CA LEU A 125 -12.26 11.71 11.64
C LEU A 125 -13.78 11.47 11.74
N ALA A 126 -14.48 11.51 10.62
CA ALA A 126 -15.92 11.24 10.60
C ALA A 126 -16.26 9.76 10.79
N GLN A 127 -15.55 8.86 10.11
CA GLN A 127 -15.90 7.43 10.08
C GLN A 127 -15.32 6.63 11.26
N CYS A 128 -14.11 6.95 11.68
CA CYS A 128 -13.41 6.21 12.73
C CYS A 128 -13.58 6.83 14.11
N GLU A 129 -13.57 8.16 14.20
CA GLU A 129 -13.69 8.88 15.47
C GLU A 129 -15.12 9.39 15.73
N GLY A 130 -16.00 9.33 14.73
CA GLY A 130 -17.39 9.74 14.87
C GLY A 130 -17.61 11.23 15.14
N LEU A 131 -16.63 12.07 14.79
CA LEU A 131 -16.71 13.51 15.02
C LEU A 131 -17.76 14.17 14.16
N ALA A 132 -18.45 15.16 14.72
CA ALA A 132 -19.37 15.99 13.97
C ALA A 132 -18.62 16.89 12.97
N HIS A 133 -19.24 17.23 11.84
CA HIS A 133 -18.63 18.06 10.79
C HIS A 133 -18.10 19.40 11.32
N LYS A 134 -18.75 19.97 12.33
CA LYS A 134 -18.32 21.21 12.99
C LYS A 134 -17.02 21.05 13.73
N GLU A 135 -16.82 19.91 14.39
CA GLU A 135 -15.59 19.60 15.13
C GLU A 135 -14.43 19.32 14.16
N ILE A 136 -14.71 18.58 13.07
CA ILE A 136 -13.75 18.34 12.00
C ILE A 136 -13.32 19.65 11.34
N ALA A 137 -14.26 20.53 11.05
CA ALA A 137 -13.99 21.85 10.48
C ALA A 137 -13.05 22.68 11.36
N ALA A 138 -13.29 22.68 12.67
CA ALA A 138 -12.42 23.34 13.63
C ALA A 138 -11.00 22.74 13.66
N GLN A 139 -10.87 21.42 13.67
CA GLN A 139 -9.58 20.72 13.68
C GLN A 139 -8.77 20.94 12.39
N LEU A 140 -9.43 20.97 11.24
CA LEU A 140 -8.78 21.12 9.94
C LEU A 140 -8.58 22.57 9.50
N GLY A 141 -9.14 23.54 10.24
CA GLY A 141 -9.10 24.94 9.89
C GLY A 141 -9.83 25.26 8.57
N VAL A 142 -11.00 24.65 8.36
CA VAL A 142 -11.82 24.79 7.16
C VAL A 142 -13.29 25.04 7.52
N SER A 143 -14.12 25.40 6.55
CA SER A 143 -15.57 25.54 6.78
C SER A 143 -16.27 24.19 6.88
N VAL A 144 -17.43 24.13 7.54
CA VAL A 144 -18.28 22.94 7.60
C VAL A 144 -18.66 22.46 6.19
N ARG A 145 -18.97 23.38 5.28
CA ARG A 145 -19.27 23.07 3.88
C ARG A 145 -18.08 22.39 3.17
N SER A 146 -16.84 22.77 3.50
CA SER A 146 -15.64 22.10 2.98
C SER A 146 -15.54 20.68 3.51
N VAL A 147 -15.85 20.43 4.78
CA VAL A 147 -15.89 19.09 5.37
C VAL A 147 -16.91 18.20 4.69
N GLU A 148 -18.12 18.70 4.47
CA GLU A 148 -19.18 17.96 3.73
C GLU A 148 -18.71 17.57 2.33
N ARG A 149 -18.07 18.49 1.62
CA ARG A 149 -17.49 18.23 0.30
C ARG A 149 -16.38 17.19 0.37
N TYR A 150 -15.48 17.24 1.35
CA TYR A 150 -14.40 16.28 1.52
C TYR A 150 -14.92 14.87 1.80
N ILE A 151 -15.92 14.75 2.65
CA ILE A 151 -16.54 13.46 2.96
C ILE A 151 -17.25 12.90 1.72
N GLY A 152 -17.97 13.73 0.99
CA GLY A 152 -18.60 13.34 -0.28
C GLY A 152 -17.58 12.89 -1.34
N GLU A 153 -16.46 13.60 -1.47
CA GLU A 153 -15.34 13.23 -2.38
C GLU A 153 -14.74 11.88 -1.98
N ALA A 154 -14.52 11.66 -0.70
CA ALA A 154 -13.98 10.39 -0.19
C ALA A 154 -14.92 9.22 -0.42
N LEU A 155 -16.21 9.38 -0.14
CA LEU A 155 -17.24 8.34 -0.37
C LEU A 155 -17.36 7.99 -1.85
N TYR A 156 -17.33 8.99 -2.73
CA TYR A 156 -17.34 8.75 -4.18
C TYR A 156 -16.11 8.00 -4.65
N HIS A 157 -14.93 8.36 -4.17
CA HIS A 157 -13.69 7.66 -4.47
C HIS A 157 -13.73 6.19 -4.05
N CYS A 158 -14.19 5.90 -2.83
CA CYS A 158 -14.37 4.54 -2.34
C CYS A 158 -15.38 3.74 -3.18
N TYR A 159 -16.47 4.39 -3.58
CA TYR A 159 -17.48 3.79 -4.43
C TYR A 159 -16.92 3.40 -5.81
N VAL A 160 -16.21 4.30 -6.48
CA VAL A 160 -15.61 4.05 -7.80
C VAL A 160 -14.62 2.88 -7.74
N LEU A 161 -13.71 2.88 -6.77
CA LEU A 161 -12.72 1.80 -6.62
C LEU A 161 -13.36 0.43 -6.36
N ARG A 162 -14.46 0.38 -5.62
CA ARG A 162 -15.19 -0.86 -5.38
C ARG A 162 -15.74 -1.45 -6.69
N TYR A 163 -16.34 -0.63 -7.53
CA TYR A 163 -16.93 -1.10 -8.78
C TYR A 163 -15.91 -1.40 -9.87
N GLU A 164 -14.77 -0.70 -9.89
CA GLU A 164 -13.67 -1.02 -10.82
C GLU A 164 -12.97 -2.34 -10.46
N SER A 165 -13.01 -2.75 -9.19
CA SER A 165 -12.41 -4.01 -8.73
C SER A 165 -13.26 -5.25 -9.03
N GLU A 166 -14.53 -5.05 -9.40
CA GLU A 166 -15.48 -6.14 -9.71
C GLU A 166 -15.58 -6.43 -11.23
N GLN A 167 -14.84 -5.69 -12.08
CA GLN A 167 -14.74 -5.92 -13.53
C GLN A 167 -13.41 -6.57 -13.91
#